data_5001fc6a45400fee01e716b9e59f0a2d
#
_entry.id   5001fc6a45400fee01e716b9e59f0a2d
#
_cell.length_a   1.000
_cell.length_b   1.000
_cell.length_c   1.000
_cell.angle_alpha   90.00
_cell.angle_beta   90.00
_cell.angle_gamma   90.00
#
_symmetry.space_group_name_H-M   'P 1'
#
loop_
_entity.id
_entity.type
_entity.pdbx_description
1 polymer ?
#
loop_
_entity_poly.entity_id
_entity_poly.type
_entity_poly.pdbx_seq_one_letter_code
_entity_poly.pdbx_strand_id
1 'polypeptide(L)'
;MIYSRQRRRTHLPGGFFHLEEERTKTRVSGYGHGDHIKLKDEYGNIWRGSATRNPDNSVAYRFRDGKGHTLSGVSDNVVVTLRDEKGNTWKGIVD
;
A
#
# COMPACT_ATOMS: atom_id res chain seq x y z
N MET A 1 -18.81 14.74 19.45
CA MET A 1 -18.56 14.77 18.88
C MET A 1 -17.71 14.28 18.45
N ILE A 2 -17.66 13.95 18.38
CA ILE A 2 -17.05 13.68 18.00
C ILE A 2 -16.54 13.06 17.18
N TYR A 3 -16.52 12.44 16.69
CA TYR A 3 -16.07 11.88 15.84
C TYR A 3 -15.61 12.28 14.73
N SER A 4 -15.87 12.75 14.38
CA SER A 4 -15.56 13.43 13.16
C SER A 4 -14.10 13.73 13.03
N ARG A 5 -13.44 13.68 14.06
CA ARG A 5 -12.01 13.86 14.01
C ARG A 5 -11.31 12.76 13.26
N GLN A 6 -11.85 11.57 13.33
CA GLN A 6 -11.23 10.49 12.60
C GLN A 6 -11.27 10.76 11.12
N ARG A 7 -12.28 11.43 10.66
CA ARG A 7 -12.37 11.70 9.25
C ARG A 7 -11.26 12.57 8.74
N ARG A 8 -10.70 13.39 9.59
CA ARG A 8 -9.61 14.23 9.12
C ARG A 8 -8.40 13.43 8.72
N ARG A 9 -8.22 12.28 9.34
CA ARG A 9 -7.10 11.43 8.96
C ARG A 9 -7.26 10.87 7.58
N THR A 10 -8.47 10.81 7.08
CA THR A 10 -8.69 10.29 5.75
C THR A 10 -8.22 11.23 4.64
N HIS A 11 -7.75 12.42 4.99
CA HIS A 11 -7.14 13.28 4.00
C HIS A 11 -5.88 12.66 3.42
N LEU A 12 -5.18 11.86 4.21
CA LEU A 12 -3.98 11.20 3.75
C LEU A 12 -4.35 9.81 3.27
N PRO A 13 -4.08 9.49 2.00
CA PRO A 13 -4.39 8.15 1.51
C PRO A 13 -3.57 7.10 2.24
N GLY A 14 -4.19 5.96 2.48
CA GLY A 14 -3.54 4.88 3.18
C GLY A 14 -4.54 4.07 3.97
N GLY A 15 -4.03 3.35 4.97
CA GLY A 15 -4.84 2.51 5.84
C GLY A 15 -4.09 1.24 6.19
N PHE A 16 -4.84 0.18 6.41
CA PHE A 16 -4.27 -1.16 6.62
C PHE A 16 -4.24 -1.90 5.30
N PHE A 17 -3.09 -2.43 4.97
CA PHE A 17 -2.85 -3.10 3.71
C PHE A 17 -2.75 -4.60 3.91
N HIS A 18 -3.43 -5.35 3.06
CA HIS A 18 -3.37 -6.81 3.03
C HIS A 18 -3.25 -7.23 1.58
N LEU A 19 -2.07 -7.61 1.17
CA LEU A 19 -1.78 -7.92 -0.21
C LEU A 19 -1.17 -9.31 -0.33
N GLU A 20 -1.35 -9.91 -1.49
CA GLU A 20 -0.82 -11.24 -1.75
C GLU A 20 -0.27 -11.28 -3.18
N GLU A 21 0.91 -11.87 -3.34
CA GLU A 21 1.50 -12.07 -4.65
C GLU A 21 0.74 -13.18 -5.37
N GLU A 22 0.41 -12.96 -6.63
CA GLU A 22 -0.51 -13.84 -7.33
C GLU A 22 0.01 -15.24 -7.55
N ARG A 23 1.30 -15.39 -7.79
CA ARG A 23 1.85 -16.72 -8.11
C ARG A 23 2.29 -17.49 -6.90
N THR A 24 3.04 -16.83 -6.02
CA THR A 24 3.61 -17.52 -4.86
C THR A 24 2.72 -17.48 -3.65
N LYS A 25 1.68 -16.65 -3.68
CA LYS A 25 0.79 -16.43 -2.54
C LYS A 25 1.49 -15.86 -1.32
N THR A 26 2.65 -15.26 -1.53
CA THR A 26 3.36 -14.59 -0.46
C THR A 26 2.55 -13.37 -0.02
N ARG A 27 2.44 -13.18 1.28
CA ARG A 27 1.63 -12.11 1.84
C ARG A 27 2.47 -10.97 2.35
N VAL A 28 1.95 -9.76 2.17
CA VAL A 28 2.54 -8.57 2.74
C VAL A 28 1.42 -7.78 3.40
N SER A 29 1.72 -7.20 4.54
CA SER A 29 0.73 -6.41 5.25
C SER A 29 1.41 -5.30 6.03
N GLY A 30 0.63 -4.31 6.40
CA GLY A 30 1.14 -3.19 7.17
C GLY A 30 0.16 -2.05 7.16
N TYR A 31 0.62 -0.90 7.58
CA TYR A 31 -0.27 0.25 7.58
C TYR A 31 0.51 1.56 7.53
N GLY A 32 -0.23 2.61 7.29
CA GLY A 32 0.32 3.95 7.28
C GLY A 32 -0.47 4.85 6.37
N HIS A 33 -0.08 6.09 6.31
CA HIS A 33 -0.78 7.10 5.53
C HIS A 33 0.21 8.07 4.91
N GLY A 34 -0.13 8.56 3.71
CA GLY A 34 0.68 9.58 3.06
C GLY A 34 2.09 9.08 2.80
N ASP A 35 3.08 9.76 3.35
CA ASP A 35 4.48 9.43 3.14
C ASP A 35 5.02 8.42 4.13
N HIS A 36 4.18 7.90 5.01
CA HIS A 36 4.64 7.05 6.09
C HIS A 36 3.87 5.74 6.10
N ILE A 37 4.15 4.90 5.13
CA ILE A 37 3.52 3.59 5.04
C ILE A 37 4.62 2.53 5.17
N LYS A 38 4.36 1.55 6.01
CA LYS A 38 5.30 0.46 6.25
C LYS A 38 4.59 -0.87 6.09
N LEU A 39 5.13 -1.70 5.23
CA LEU A 39 4.62 -3.05 5.00
C LEU A 39 5.70 -4.06 5.38
N LYS A 40 5.27 -5.24 5.73
CA LYS A 40 6.17 -6.33 6.08
C LYS A 40 5.66 -7.60 5.44
N ASP A 41 6.52 -8.32 4.74
CA ASP A 41 6.11 -9.59 4.15
C ASP A 41 6.38 -10.74 5.13
N GLU A 42 5.97 -11.93 4.74
CA GLU A 42 6.07 -13.07 5.64
C GLU A 42 7.51 -13.56 5.82
N TYR A 43 8.44 -13.03 5.05
CA TYR A 43 9.85 -13.33 5.19
C TYR A 43 10.59 -12.30 6.02
N GLY A 44 9.86 -11.31 6.53
CA GLY A 44 10.48 -10.28 7.36
C GLY A 44 11.03 -9.08 6.62
N ASN A 45 10.86 -9.02 5.30
CA ASN A 45 11.31 -7.85 4.55
C ASN A 45 10.40 -6.67 4.83
N ILE A 46 11.00 -5.52 5.01
CA ILE A 46 10.28 -4.30 5.31
C ILE A 46 10.24 -3.42 4.07
N TRP A 47 9.06 -2.97 3.72
CA TRP A 47 8.84 -2.06 2.60
C TRP A 47 8.34 -0.75 3.16
N ARG A 48 8.93 0.34 2.72
CA ARG A 48 8.51 1.67 3.14
C ARG A 48 8.14 2.46 1.91
N GLY A 49 7.10 3.26 2.05
CA GLY A 49 6.66 4.00 0.89
C GLY A 49 5.62 5.04 1.18
N SER A 50 4.98 5.45 0.12
CA SER A 50 4.06 6.55 0.16
C SER A 50 2.85 6.29 -0.73
N ALA A 51 1.80 7.03 -0.46
CA ALA A 51 0.57 7.02 -1.23
C ALA A 51 0.21 8.44 -1.61
N THR A 52 -0.18 8.63 -2.85
CA THR A 52 -0.55 9.94 -3.37
C THR A 52 -1.90 9.82 -4.07
N ARG A 53 -2.83 10.70 -3.71
CA ARG A 53 -4.13 10.72 -4.36
C ARG A 53 -4.03 11.43 -5.70
N ASN A 54 -4.52 10.78 -6.73
CA ASN A 54 -4.54 11.34 -8.08
C ASN A 54 -5.81 12.19 -8.27
N PRO A 55 -5.83 13.05 -9.29
CA PRO A 55 -7.01 13.88 -9.55
C PRO A 55 -8.29 13.10 -9.80
N ASP A 56 -8.18 11.86 -10.27
CA ASP A 56 -9.37 11.03 -10.55
C ASP A 56 -9.78 10.20 -9.32
N ASN A 57 -9.23 10.52 -8.15
CA ASN A 57 -9.51 9.84 -6.89
C ASN A 57 -8.87 8.47 -6.73
N SER A 58 -8.12 8.01 -7.71
CA SER A 58 -7.32 6.82 -7.50
C SER A 58 -6.13 7.19 -6.62
N VAL A 59 -5.48 6.18 -6.06
CA VAL A 59 -4.34 6.39 -5.19
C VAL A 59 -3.15 5.65 -5.78
N ALA A 60 -2.05 6.36 -5.95
CA ALA A 60 -0.81 5.77 -6.43
C ALA A 60 0.06 5.42 -5.24
N TYR A 61 0.65 4.23 -5.27
CA TYR A 61 1.51 3.74 -4.20
C TYR A 61 2.89 3.47 -4.72
N ARG A 62 3.88 3.72 -3.89
CA ARG A 62 5.26 3.44 -4.24
C ARG A 62 6.01 3.02 -2.98
N PHE A 63 6.62 1.84 -3.03
CA PHE A 63 7.34 1.27 -1.89
C PHE A 63 8.73 0.86 -2.30
N ARG A 64 9.63 0.82 -1.33
CA ARG A 64 10.99 0.36 -1.54
C ARG A 64 11.44 -0.42 -0.31
N ASP A 65 12.14 -1.51 -0.52
CA ASP A 65 12.70 -2.26 0.59
C ASP A 65 14.14 -1.80 0.87
N GLY A 66 14.77 -2.41 1.86
CA GLY A 66 16.12 -2.02 2.24
C GLY A 66 17.18 -2.38 1.22
N LYS A 67 16.87 -3.20 0.25
CA LYS A 67 17.80 -3.62 -0.78
C LYS A 67 17.63 -2.85 -2.09
N GLY A 68 16.70 -1.91 -2.10
CA GLY A 68 16.45 -1.11 -3.28
C GLY A 68 15.43 -1.67 -4.25
N HIS A 69 14.80 -2.80 -3.91
CA HIS A 69 13.71 -3.32 -4.73
C HIS A 69 12.50 -2.40 -4.61
N THR A 70 11.71 -2.31 -5.67
CA THR A 70 10.57 -1.41 -5.70
C THR A 70 9.27 -2.17 -5.92
N LEU A 71 8.20 -1.57 -5.44
CA LEU A 71 6.87 -2.12 -5.54
C LEU A 71 5.94 -0.93 -5.73
N SER A 72 5.17 -0.89 -6.82
CA SER A 72 4.35 0.28 -7.09
C SER A 72 3.09 -0.09 -7.85
N GLY A 73 2.11 0.77 -7.78
CA GLY A 73 0.85 0.55 -8.45
C GLY A 73 -0.22 1.51 -7.99
N VAL A 74 -1.47 1.12 -8.20
CA VAL A 74 -2.59 2.00 -7.91
C VAL A 74 -3.73 1.25 -7.25
N SER A 75 -4.57 2.00 -6.58
CA SER A 75 -5.83 1.52 -6.03
C SER A 75 -6.94 2.35 -6.63
N ASP A 76 -7.99 1.69 -7.09
CA ASP A 76 -9.12 2.42 -7.65
C ASP A 76 -10.21 2.71 -6.62
N ASN A 77 -10.35 1.91 -5.60
CA ASN A 77 -11.27 2.13 -4.50
C ASN A 77 -10.81 1.35 -3.31
N VAL A 78 -11.05 0.05 -3.35
CA VAL A 78 -10.72 -0.85 -2.26
C VAL A 78 -9.55 -1.75 -2.68
N VAL A 79 -9.52 -2.12 -3.94
CA VAL A 79 -8.54 -3.07 -4.44
C VAL A 79 -7.26 -2.35 -4.82
N VAL A 80 -6.15 -2.84 -4.31
CA VAL A 80 -4.82 -2.34 -4.61
C VAL A 80 -4.13 -3.35 -5.51
N THR A 81 -3.53 -2.87 -6.58
CA THR A 81 -2.73 -3.71 -7.47
C THR A 81 -1.35 -3.08 -7.59
N LEU A 82 -0.36 -3.83 -7.14
CA LEU A 82 1.03 -3.38 -7.19
C LEU A 82 1.85 -4.34 -8.04
N ARG A 83 2.94 -3.83 -8.58
CA ARG A 83 3.89 -4.64 -9.31
C ARG A 83 5.28 -4.40 -8.80
N ASP A 84 6.04 -5.47 -8.68
CA ASP A 84 7.44 -5.32 -8.34
C ASP A 84 8.26 -5.17 -9.63
N GLU A 85 9.54 -4.97 -9.47
CA GLU A 85 10.40 -4.71 -10.62
C GLU A 85 10.63 -5.94 -11.49
N LYS A 86 10.25 -7.10 -11.00
CA LYS A 86 10.32 -8.35 -11.77
C LYS A 86 9.03 -8.65 -12.50
N GLY A 87 8.04 -7.78 -12.38
CA GLY A 87 6.77 -7.98 -13.04
C GLY A 87 5.77 -8.82 -12.28
N ASN A 88 6.08 -9.22 -11.05
CA ASN A 88 5.13 -9.95 -10.23
C ASN A 88 4.02 -9.03 -9.75
N THR A 89 2.82 -9.54 -9.68
CA THR A 89 1.65 -8.76 -9.30
C THR A 89 1.23 -9.10 -7.88
N TRP A 90 1.00 -8.04 -7.10
CA TRP A 90 0.54 -8.14 -5.72
C TRP A 90 -0.82 -7.47 -5.65
N LYS A 91 -1.81 -8.20 -5.18
CA LYS A 91 -3.17 -7.68 -5.08
C LYS A 91 -3.71 -7.81 -3.68
N GLY A 92 -4.58 -6.90 -3.32
CA GLY A 92 -5.20 -6.97 -2.02
C GLY A 92 -6.09 -5.79 -1.76
N ILE A 93 -6.28 -5.51 -0.49
CA ILE A 93 -7.20 -4.45 -0.07
C ILE A 93 -6.52 -3.51 0.90
N VAL A 94 -7.08 -2.33 0.98
CA VAL A 94 -6.74 -1.32 1.98
C VAL A 94 -8.00 -1.03 2.78
N ASP A 95 -7.89 -1.18 4.09
CA ASP A 95 -9.02 -0.87 4.99
C ASP A 95 -8.95 0.55 5.50
#